data_42601dc25d4c59b28e2c8c9f7cad5308
#
_entry.id   42601dc25d4c59b28e2c8c9f7cad5308
#
_cell.length_a   1.000
_cell.length_b   1.000
_cell.length_c   1.000
_cell.angle_alpha   90.00
_cell.angle_beta   90.00
_cell.angle_gamma   90.00
#
_symmetry.space_group_name_H-M   'P 1'
#
loop_
_entity.id
_entity.type
_entity.pdbx_description
1 polymer ?
#
loop_
_entity_poly.entity_id
_entity_poly.type
_entity_poly.pdbx_seq_one_letter_code
_entity_poly.pdbx_strand_id
1 'polypeptide(L)'
;MKNDMKDNKVEQYLIDLKCDYRKLKPNIWLLEDNEHEGMMVMYADPLVIIRLQLMSIPAKKRVELYEKLLELNASDMIRGAYGLEGDKIVIVESLEYETLDLNEFRAALDAIGLALVQHYPILRVYSETKSR
;
A
#
# COMPACT_ATOMS: atom_id res chain seq x y z
N MET A 1 19.89 -19.39 5.99
CA MET A 1 20.25 -18.25 6.77
C MET A 1 19.06 -17.60 7.37
N LYS A 2 19.30 -16.80 8.37
CA LYS A 2 18.20 -16.18 9.09
C LYS A 2 17.34 -15.30 8.20
N ASN A 3 17.98 -14.55 7.31
CA ASN A 3 17.20 -13.67 6.43
C ASN A 3 16.30 -14.45 5.50
N ASP A 4 16.80 -15.58 5.03
CA ASP A 4 16.00 -16.39 4.12
C ASP A 4 14.77 -16.92 4.83
N MET A 5 14.91 -17.30 6.11
CA MET A 5 13.77 -17.80 6.85
C MET A 5 12.75 -16.71 7.10
N LYS A 6 13.19 -15.49 7.38
CA LYS A 6 12.28 -14.39 7.59
C LYS A 6 11.60 -13.99 6.28
N ASP A 7 12.36 -14.00 5.18
CA ASP A 7 11.75 -13.79 3.87
C ASP A 7 10.64 -14.79 3.64
N ASN A 8 10.92 -16.04 4.00
CA ASN A 8 9.97 -17.11 3.74
C ASN A 8 8.65 -16.90 4.47
N LYS A 9 8.67 -16.30 5.65
CA LYS A 9 7.42 -16.07 6.35
C LYS A 9 6.49 -15.14 5.55
N VAL A 10 7.02 -14.03 5.08
CA VAL A 10 6.21 -13.09 4.30
C VAL A 10 5.82 -13.71 2.97
N GLU A 11 6.79 -14.29 2.30
CA GLU A 11 6.50 -14.90 1.00
C GLU A 11 5.52 -16.06 1.14
N GLN A 12 5.63 -16.82 2.23
CA GLN A 12 4.69 -17.92 2.45
C GLN A 12 3.28 -17.40 2.62
N TYR A 13 3.12 -16.26 3.29
CA TYR A 13 1.81 -15.65 3.40
C TYR A 13 1.25 -15.26 2.04
N LEU A 14 2.10 -14.72 1.16
CA LEU A 14 1.64 -14.38 -0.19
C LEU A 14 1.18 -15.62 -0.95
N ILE A 15 1.91 -16.72 -0.78
CA ILE A 15 1.54 -17.97 -1.42
C ILE A 15 0.23 -18.49 -0.84
N ASP A 16 0.10 -18.48 0.47
CA ASP A 16 -1.09 -18.99 1.13
C ASP A 16 -2.34 -18.21 0.74
N LEU A 17 -2.18 -16.91 0.50
CA LEU A 17 -3.29 -16.05 0.10
C LEU A 17 -3.52 -16.08 -1.41
N LYS A 18 -2.69 -16.82 -2.13
CA LYS A 18 -2.81 -16.98 -3.58
C LYS A 18 -2.66 -15.66 -4.32
N CYS A 19 -1.82 -14.79 -3.79
CA CYS A 19 -1.49 -13.54 -4.46
C CYS A 19 -0.55 -13.83 -5.63
N ASP A 20 -0.80 -13.16 -6.74
CA ASP A 20 0.20 -13.13 -7.80
C ASP A 20 1.22 -12.08 -7.45
N TYR A 21 2.49 -12.44 -7.48
CA TYR A 21 3.52 -11.50 -7.11
C TYR A 21 4.81 -11.78 -7.88
N ARG A 22 5.65 -10.77 -7.90
CA ARG A 22 6.99 -10.86 -8.49
C ARG A 22 7.98 -10.38 -7.46
N LYS A 23 8.99 -11.22 -7.20
CA LYS A 23 10.01 -10.85 -6.22
C LYS A 23 11.02 -9.95 -6.92
N LEU A 24 11.11 -8.71 -6.47
CA LEU A 24 11.99 -7.74 -7.07
C LEU A 24 13.40 -7.83 -6.51
N LYS A 25 13.51 -8.05 -5.21
CA LYS A 25 14.75 -8.22 -4.48
C LYS A 25 14.47 -9.19 -3.34
N PRO A 26 15.49 -9.65 -2.63
CA PRO A 26 15.26 -10.67 -1.60
C PRO A 26 14.18 -10.34 -0.58
N ASN A 27 14.00 -9.08 -0.24
CA ASN A 27 13.00 -8.70 0.77
C ASN A 27 11.92 -7.80 0.21
N ILE A 28 11.72 -7.80 -1.10
CA ILE A 28 10.76 -6.90 -1.73
C ILE A 28 9.94 -7.66 -2.76
N TRP A 29 8.62 -7.61 -2.61
CA TRP A 29 7.68 -8.28 -3.49
C TRP A 29 6.70 -7.28 -4.04
N LEU A 30 6.39 -7.38 -5.34
CA LEU A 30 5.40 -6.54 -5.99
C LEU A 30 4.18 -7.39 -6.32
N LEU A 31 3.02 -7.00 -5.81
CA LEU A 31 1.80 -7.74 -6.03
C LEU A 31 1.21 -7.36 -7.38
N GLU A 32 0.68 -8.37 -8.08
CA GLU A 32 0.21 -8.18 -9.45
C GLU A 32 -1.18 -8.72 -9.67
N ASP A 33 -1.86 -9.23 -8.64
CA ASP A 33 -3.22 -9.70 -8.82
C ASP A 33 -4.18 -8.53 -8.85
N ASN A 34 -5.41 -8.79 -9.31
CA ASN A 34 -6.36 -7.71 -9.53
C ASN A 34 -6.70 -6.93 -8.27
N GLU A 35 -6.74 -7.61 -7.13
CA GLU A 35 -7.18 -6.97 -5.90
C GLU A 35 -6.08 -6.15 -5.25
N HIS A 36 -4.83 -6.46 -5.55
CA HIS A 36 -3.72 -5.82 -4.85
C HIS A 36 -2.67 -5.27 -5.81
N GLU A 37 -3.06 -5.05 -7.05
CA GLU A 37 -2.10 -4.67 -8.09
C GLU A 37 -1.37 -3.40 -7.70
N GLY A 38 -0.05 -3.47 -7.81
CA GLY A 38 0.80 -2.31 -7.53
C GLY A 38 1.26 -2.19 -6.10
N MET A 39 0.73 -3.03 -5.20
CA MET A 39 1.21 -3.00 -3.82
C MET A 39 2.60 -3.58 -3.73
N MET A 40 3.47 -2.89 -3.03
CA MET A 40 4.82 -3.37 -2.76
C MET A 40 4.89 -3.78 -1.30
N VAL A 41 5.34 -5.00 -1.05
CA VAL A 41 5.52 -5.52 0.29
C VAL A 41 7.02 -5.63 0.53
N MET A 42 7.48 -5.10 1.65
CA MET A 42 8.90 -5.08 1.94
C MET A 42 9.14 -5.48 3.39
N TYR A 43 10.08 -6.41 3.58
CA TYR A 43 10.54 -6.73 4.93
C TYR A 43 11.72 -5.82 5.25
N ALA A 44 11.56 -4.99 6.25
CA ALA A 44 12.60 -4.09 6.74
C ALA A 44 12.62 -4.21 8.26
N ASP A 45 13.39 -5.17 8.74
CA ASP A 45 13.45 -5.52 10.17
C ASP A 45 13.42 -4.28 11.05
N PRO A 46 12.52 -4.18 12.02
CA PRO A 46 11.56 -5.18 12.48
C PRO A 46 10.17 -5.10 11.84
N LEU A 47 10.03 -4.42 10.72
CA LEU A 47 8.73 -4.12 10.14
C LEU A 47 8.53 -4.82 8.83
N VAL A 48 7.26 -5.08 8.51
CA VAL A 48 6.83 -5.38 7.16
C VAL A 48 6.04 -4.17 6.71
N ILE A 49 6.46 -3.59 5.59
CA ILE A 49 5.88 -2.36 5.09
C ILE A 49 5.13 -2.66 3.79
N ILE A 50 3.88 -2.19 3.72
CA ILE A 50 3.08 -2.30 2.51
C ILE A 50 2.91 -0.89 1.97
N ARG A 51 3.22 -0.69 0.69
CA ARG A 51 3.19 0.62 0.06
C ARG A 51 2.51 0.53 -1.29
N LEU A 52 1.62 1.47 -1.56
CA LEU A 52 0.90 1.54 -2.83
C LEU A 52 0.98 2.96 -3.35
N GLN A 53 1.51 3.13 -4.54
CA GLN A 53 1.49 4.43 -5.20
C GLN A 53 0.15 4.62 -5.87
N LEU A 54 -0.47 5.78 -5.62
CA LEU A 54 -1.80 6.04 -6.07
C LEU A 54 -1.83 6.92 -7.32
N MET A 55 -1.19 8.07 -7.24
CA MET A 55 -1.22 9.03 -8.34
C MET A 55 -0.11 10.03 -8.14
N SER A 56 0.19 10.77 -9.20
CA SER A 56 1.13 11.87 -9.12
C SER A 56 0.46 13.06 -8.46
N ILE A 57 1.25 13.85 -7.74
CA ILE A 57 0.74 15.08 -7.15
C ILE A 57 0.48 16.07 -8.27
N PRO A 58 -0.74 16.60 -8.38
CA PRO A 58 -1.05 17.53 -9.46
C PRO A 58 -0.40 18.89 -9.23
N ALA A 59 -0.31 19.68 -10.29
CA ALA A 59 0.25 21.01 -10.16
C ALA A 59 -0.74 22.00 -9.55
N LYS A 60 -2.03 21.71 -9.64
CA LYS A 60 -3.06 22.64 -9.18
C LYS A 60 -3.89 22.00 -8.08
N LYS A 61 -4.50 22.85 -7.26
CA LYS A 61 -5.40 22.42 -6.20
C LYS A 61 -4.73 21.49 -5.19
N ARG A 62 -3.44 21.72 -4.94
CA ARG A 62 -2.70 20.88 -4.02
C ARG A 62 -3.21 21.01 -2.60
N VAL A 63 -3.56 22.23 -2.18
CA VAL A 63 -4.04 22.44 -0.83
C VAL A 63 -5.33 21.67 -0.60
N GLU A 64 -6.27 21.79 -1.54
CA GLU A 64 -7.53 21.06 -1.43
C GLU A 64 -7.30 19.56 -1.39
N LEU A 65 -6.39 19.08 -2.21
CA LEU A 65 -6.09 17.66 -2.23
C LEU A 65 -5.49 17.20 -0.90
N TYR A 66 -4.52 17.96 -0.39
CA TYR A 66 -3.87 17.58 0.86
C TYR A 66 -4.86 17.58 2.02
N GLU A 67 -5.76 18.56 2.04
CA GLU A 67 -6.80 18.59 3.06
C GLU A 67 -7.69 17.36 2.95
N LYS A 68 -8.05 16.97 1.73
CA LYS A 68 -8.88 15.78 1.56
C LYS A 68 -8.16 14.54 2.05
N LEU A 69 -6.87 14.40 1.73
CA LEU A 69 -6.10 13.24 2.18
C LEU A 69 -6.04 13.18 3.70
N LEU A 70 -5.84 14.33 4.35
CA LEU A 70 -5.80 14.34 5.81
C LEU A 70 -7.15 14.00 6.41
N GLU A 71 -8.24 14.47 5.79
CA GLU A 71 -9.58 14.11 6.24
C GLU A 71 -9.81 12.61 6.11
N LEU A 72 -9.41 12.02 5.00
CA LEU A 72 -9.57 10.59 4.79
C LEU A 72 -8.75 9.79 5.78
N ASN A 73 -7.53 10.26 6.07
CA ASN A 73 -6.72 9.61 7.09
C ASN A 73 -7.42 9.60 8.45
N ALA A 74 -8.09 10.71 8.78
CA ALA A 74 -8.69 10.83 10.10
C ALA A 74 -9.99 10.02 10.21
N SER A 75 -10.75 9.91 9.13
CA SER A 75 -12.11 9.39 9.25
C SER A 75 -12.31 8.04 8.58
N ASP A 76 -11.55 7.73 7.53
CA ASP A 76 -11.86 6.56 6.70
C ASP A 76 -10.79 5.49 6.70
N MET A 77 -9.55 5.83 7.02
CA MET A 77 -8.48 4.83 6.93
C MET A 77 -8.44 4.00 8.18
N ILE A 78 -8.80 2.74 8.05
CA ILE A 78 -8.74 1.81 9.16
C ILE A 78 -7.31 1.35 9.36
N ARG A 79 -6.62 1.08 8.28
CA ARG A 79 -5.21 0.66 8.31
C ARG A 79 -4.45 1.47 7.29
N GLY A 80 -3.23 1.87 7.67
CA GLY A 80 -2.40 2.65 6.78
C GLY A 80 -2.81 4.10 6.74
N ALA A 81 -2.09 4.86 5.97
CA ALA A 81 -2.34 6.30 5.86
C ALA A 81 -1.85 6.78 4.51
N TYR A 82 -2.50 7.81 4.03
CA TYR A 82 -2.00 8.53 2.86
C TYR A 82 -0.79 9.34 3.24
N GLY A 83 0.15 9.44 2.32
CA GLY A 83 1.32 10.27 2.48
C GLY A 83 1.84 10.71 1.14
N LEU A 84 2.90 11.50 1.20
CA LEU A 84 3.58 11.97 0.00
C LEU A 84 4.95 11.36 -0.06
N GLU A 85 5.34 10.89 -1.23
CA GLU A 85 6.66 10.35 -1.43
C GLU A 85 7.16 10.88 -2.77
N GLY A 86 8.13 11.82 -2.70
CA GLY A 86 8.54 12.50 -3.90
C GLY A 86 7.37 13.25 -4.51
N ASP A 87 7.09 12.97 -5.75
CA ASP A 87 5.97 13.61 -6.43
C ASP A 87 4.74 12.69 -6.51
N LYS A 88 4.67 11.69 -5.63
CA LYS A 88 3.58 10.71 -5.64
C LYS A 88 2.80 10.74 -4.36
N ILE A 89 1.51 10.44 -4.47
CA ILE A 89 0.66 10.16 -3.33
C ILE A 89 0.67 8.67 -3.12
N VAL A 90 0.91 8.25 -1.88
CA VAL A 90 1.05 6.83 -1.54
C VAL A 90 0.15 6.50 -0.36
N ILE A 91 -0.16 5.21 -0.22
CA ILE A 91 -0.72 4.65 1.00
C ILE A 91 0.36 3.77 1.60
N VAL A 92 0.61 3.92 2.89
CA VAL A 92 1.65 3.14 3.58
C VAL A 92 1.07 2.54 4.84
N GLU A 93 1.38 1.27 5.06
CA GLU A 93 1.04 0.57 6.29
C GLU A 93 2.28 -0.16 6.78
N SER A 94 2.50 -0.15 8.10
CA SER A 94 3.61 -0.86 8.72
C SER A 94 3.08 -1.89 9.71
N LEU A 95 3.62 -3.09 9.67
CA LEU A 95 3.23 -4.18 10.55
C LEU A 95 4.47 -4.68 11.29
N GLU A 96 4.28 -5.12 12.53
CA GLU A 96 5.38 -5.71 13.29
C GLU A 96 5.63 -7.12 12.77
N TYR A 97 6.83 -7.39 12.32
CA TYR A 97 7.13 -8.72 11.80
C TYR A 97 7.02 -9.80 12.87
N GLU A 98 7.50 -9.48 14.07
CA GLU A 98 7.59 -10.48 15.13
C GLU A 98 6.24 -11.12 15.45
N THR A 99 5.19 -10.32 15.48
CA THR A 99 3.87 -10.79 15.87
C THR A 99 2.91 -10.96 14.69
N LEU A 100 3.40 -10.80 13.49
CA LEU A 100 2.56 -10.88 12.31
C LEU A 100 2.06 -12.29 12.07
N ASP A 101 0.76 -12.42 11.80
CA ASP A 101 0.20 -13.68 11.38
C ASP A 101 -0.53 -13.51 10.06
N LEU A 102 -0.99 -14.62 9.50
CA LEU A 102 -1.60 -14.61 8.18
C LEU A 102 -2.85 -13.74 8.14
N ASN A 103 -3.67 -13.82 9.18
CA ASN A 103 -4.92 -13.05 9.19
C ASN A 103 -4.66 -11.56 9.23
N GLU A 104 -3.68 -11.14 10.02
CA GLU A 104 -3.35 -9.74 10.11
C GLU A 104 -2.77 -9.23 8.79
N PHE A 105 -1.92 -10.03 8.18
CA PHE A 105 -1.32 -9.66 6.90
C PHE A 105 -2.41 -9.51 5.83
N ARG A 106 -3.32 -10.48 5.75
CA ARG A 106 -4.41 -10.40 4.80
C ARG A 106 -5.29 -9.19 5.05
N ALA A 107 -5.62 -8.94 6.32
CA ALA A 107 -6.48 -7.81 6.65
C ALA A 107 -5.85 -6.49 6.22
N ALA A 108 -4.53 -6.37 6.35
CA ALA A 108 -3.85 -5.15 5.93
C ALA A 108 -3.90 -4.97 4.42
N LEU A 109 -3.62 -6.04 3.67
CA LEU A 109 -3.68 -5.95 2.20
C LEU A 109 -5.08 -5.59 1.74
N ASP A 110 -6.08 -6.25 2.32
CA ASP A 110 -7.47 -6.03 1.89
C ASP A 110 -7.95 -4.63 2.25
N ALA A 111 -7.53 -4.13 3.41
CA ALA A 111 -7.95 -2.79 3.83
C ALA A 111 -7.38 -1.72 2.90
N ILE A 112 -6.13 -1.88 2.47
CA ILE A 112 -5.53 -0.93 1.55
C ILE A 112 -6.23 -1.00 0.20
N GLY A 113 -6.51 -2.21 -0.29
CA GLY A 113 -7.22 -2.37 -1.54
C GLY A 113 -8.61 -1.75 -1.50
N LEU A 114 -9.32 -1.96 -0.39
CA LEU A 114 -10.64 -1.40 -0.24
C LEU A 114 -10.62 0.12 -0.19
N ALA A 115 -9.64 0.67 0.54
CA ALA A 115 -9.50 2.13 0.62
C ALA A 115 -9.29 2.71 -0.77
N LEU A 116 -8.46 2.06 -1.58
CA LEU A 116 -8.23 2.54 -2.95
C LEU A 116 -9.53 2.56 -3.74
N VAL A 117 -10.31 1.48 -3.67
CA VAL A 117 -11.54 1.40 -4.43
C VAL A 117 -12.52 2.49 -3.98
N GLN A 118 -12.62 2.70 -2.68
CA GLN A 118 -13.58 3.67 -2.15
C GLN A 118 -13.14 5.11 -2.39
N HIS A 119 -11.85 5.37 -2.33
CA HIS A 119 -11.37 6.75 -2.40
C HIS A 119 -10.95 7.18 -3.79
N TYR A 120 -10.72 6.24 -4.69
CA TYR A 120 -10.26 6.61 -6.02
C TYR A 120 -11.23 7.60 -6.71
N PRO A 121 -12.55 7.38 -6.68
CA PRO A 121 -13.45 8.35 -7.31
C PRO A 121 -13.36 9.74 -6.71
N ILE A 122 -13.05 9.83 -5.41
CA ILE A 122 -12.91 11.10 -4.74
C ILE A 122 -11.62 11.79 -5.18
N LEU A 123 -10.53 11.03 -5.20
CA LEU A 123 -9.22 11.61 -5.42
C LEU A 123 -8.94 11.91 -6.89
N ARG A 124 -9.54 11.15 -7.79
CA ARG A 124 -9.21 11.34 -9.20
C ARG A 124 -9.69 12.67 -9.74
N VAL A 125 -10.61 13.35 -9.05
CA VAL A 125 -11.05 14.67 -9.50
C VAL A 125 -9.93 15.71 -9.41
N TYR A 126 -8.90 15.40 -8.63
CA TYR A 126 -7.75 16.29 -8.54
C TYR A 126 -6.68 15.97 -9.57
N SER A 127 -6.86 14.89 -10.31
CA SER A 127 -5.89 14.50 -11.33
C SER A 127 -5.94 15.49 -12.49
N GLU A 128 -4.79 15.73 -13.08
CA GLU A 128 -4.70 16.69 -14.18
C GLU A 128 -4.89 16.08 -15.53
N THR A 129 -5.08 14.79 -15.54
CA THR A 129 -5.05 14.18 -16.84
C THR A 129 -6.14 14.60 -17.75
N LYS A 130 -6.96 15.17 -17.38
CA LYS A 130 -7.94 15.40 -18.17
C LYS A 130 -7.92 16.44 -18.86
N SER A 131 -7.52 16.81 -18.90
CA SER A 131 -7.53 17.88 -19.46
C SER A 131 -7.82 18.00 -20.72
N ARG A 132 -8.16 17.78 -21.11
CA ARG A 132 -8.44 17.91 -21.95
C ARG A 132 -8.77 18.16 -22.28
#